data_33df2e2acde7c1578e1ac119f90de71d
#
_entry.id   33df2e2acde7c1578e1ac119f90de71d
#
_cell.length_a   1.000
_cell.length_b   1.000
_cell.length_c   1.000
_cell.angle_alpha   90.00
_cell.angle_beta   90.00
_cell.angle_gamma   90.00
#
_symmetry.space_group_name_H-M   'P 1'
#
loop_
_entity.id
_entity.type
_entity.pdbx_description
1 polymer ?
#
loop_
_entity_poly.entity_id
_entity_poly.type
_entity_poly.pdbx_seq_one_letter_code
_entity_poly.pdbx_strand_id
1 'polypeptide(L)'
;MSSRIFQGVIVQMKDATTRCIGVVDEQGFVIACSELSMIGSRLDDFQAAVGEVQEQLFATDTRTYKILSASTARFEYAVFVEGNDQTARSICILAAVGMTEASTNFEEKHNKAAFVKNIISDNILPGDVYVRAKELHFTTDVPRAVLLVRQVSVTDIAVLELIQNMFPDRQHDFVLSVSESDIVVIKEMTPDETSEDICALAESIERAVQTELHVQTVIGIGTTANHLRELADRYKEAQVAIEVGKVFENEKPVIHYDNLGIGRIIYQLPTTLCEMFLSEAFKKNPIEALDEDTLDTINKFFENNLNVSETARKLYVHRNTLVYRLEKVKKITGLDLREFEDAILFKVAVMVKKYLNSQNGNKY
;
A
#
# COMPACT_ATOMS: atom_id res chain seq x y z
N MET A 1 -15.30 -18.77 0.74
CA MET A 1 -13.92 -18.43 1.15
C MET A 1 -13.22 -19.58 1.87
N SER A 2 -13.86 -20.23 2.83
CA SER A 2 -13.35 -21.39 3.56
C SER A 2 -12.95 -22.59 2.68
N SER A 3 -13.69 -22.86 1.57
CA SER A 3 -13.37 -23.95 0.66
C SER A 3 -11.97 -23.88 0.05
N ARG A 4 -11.47 -22.68 -0.28
CA ARG A 4 -10.12 -22.49 -0.84
C ARG A 4 -9.02 -22.78 0.19
N ILE A 5 -9.26 -22.44 1.45
CA ILE A 5 -8.34 -22.71 2.56
C ILE A 5 -8.23 -24.21 2.79
N PHE A 6 -9.39 -24.87 2.92
CA PHE A 6 -9.46 -26.32 3.13
C PHE A 6 -8.86 -27.10 1.95
N GLN A 7 -9.11 -26.64 0.71
CA GLN A 7 -8.51 -27.25 -0.47
C GLN A 7 -6.99 -27.16 -0.46
N GLY A 8 -6.42 -26.04 0.02
CA GLY A 8 -4.97 -25.88 0.18
C GLY A 8 -4.36 -26.90 1.15
N VAL A 9 -5.00 -27.15 2.29
CA VAL A 9 -4.57 -28.16 3.25
C VAL A 9 -4.69 -29.58 2.66
N ILE A 10 -5.80 -29.87 1.98
CA ILE A 10 -6.04 -31.20 1.34
C ILE A 10 -4.97 -31.49 0.30
N VAL A 11 -4.58 -30.50 -0.52
CA VAL A 11 -3.53 -30.70 -1.53
C VAL A 11 -2.20 -31.08 -0.89
N GLN A 12 -1.82 -30.46 0.24
CA GLN A 12 -0.61 -30.82 0.97
C GLN A 12 -0.68 -32.21 1.60
N MET A 13 -1.87 -32.64 2.00
CA MET A 13 -2.09 -33.98 2.59
C MET A 13 -2.08 -35.13 1.57
N LYS A 14 -2.23 -34.85 0.28
CA LYS A 14 -2.18 -35.87 -0.79
C LYS A 14 -0.88 -36.67 -0.82
N ASP A 15 0.22 -36.06 -0.41
CA ASP A 15 1.51 -36.75 -0.36
C ASP A 15 1.63 -37.74 0.80
N ALA A 16 0.79 -37.57 1.82
CA ALA A 16 0.81 -38.38 3.04
C ALA A 16 -0.15 -39.60 2.99
N THR A 17 -1.16 -39.59 2.10
CA THR A 17 -2.14 -40.67 2.00
C THR A 17 -2.78 -40.76 0.62
N THR A 18 -3.10 -41.99 0.22
CA THR A 18 -3.87 -42.27 -1.02
C THR A 18 -5.38 -42.26 -0.82
N ARG A 19 -5.85 -42.13 0.44
CA ARG A 19 -7.27 -42.09 0.76
C ARG A 19 -7.90 -40.79 0.37
N CYS A 20 -9.17 -40.83 -0.02
CA CYS A 20 -9.94 -39.63 -0.26
C CYS A 20 -10.15 -38.86 1.04
N ILE A 21 -9.75 -37.57 1.03
CA ILE A 21 -9.94 -36.59 2.13
C ILE A 21 -10.78 -35.46 1.59
N GLY A 22 -11.76 -35.00 2.38
CA GLY A 22 -12.54 -33.84 2.03
C GLY A 22 -13.17 -33.12 3.23
N VAL A 23 -13.88 -32.05 2.94
CA VAL A 23 -14.65 -31.28 3.90
C VAL A 23 -16.08 -31.13 3.40
N VAL A 24 -17.04 -31.34 4.31
CA VAL A 24 -18.47 -31.13 4.07
C VAL A 24 -18.98 -29.96 4.93
N ASP A 25 -19.99 -29.26 4.43
CA ASP A 25 -20.75 -28.28 5.21
C ASP A 25 -21.81 -28.95 6.12
N GLU A 26 -22.53 -28.13 6.88
CA GLU A 26 -23.61 -28.59 7.78
C GLU A 26 -24.73 -29.35 7.05
N GLN A 27 -24.89 -29.14 5.75
CA GLN A 27 -25.90 -29.80 4.91
C GLN A 27 -25.39 -31.04 4.22
N GLY A 28 -24.12 -31.43 4.43
CA GLY A 28 -23.46 -32.59 3.85
C GLY A 28 -22.95 -32.40 2.42
N PHE A 29 -22.88 -31.18 1.90
CA PHE A 29 -22.26 -30.90 0.60
C PHE A 29 -20.74 -30.84 0.72
N VAL A 30 -20.06 -31.52 -0.19
CA VAL A 30 -18.60 -31.51 -0.26
C VAL A 30 -18.12 -30.14 -0.81
N ILE A 31 -17.41 -29.37 0.02
CA ILE A 31 -16.92 -28.05 -0.32
C ILE A 31 -15.43 -28.05 -0.73
N ALA A 32 -14.68 -29.06 -0.31
CA ALA A 32 -13.28 -29.27 -0.68
C ALA A 32 -12.99 -30.79 -0.65
N CYS A 33 -12.18 -31.30 -1.59
CA CYS A 33 -11.88 -32.73 -1.66
C CYS A 33 -10.57 -32.98 -2.43
N SER A 34 -9.87 -34.07 -2.05
CA SER A 34 -8.74 -34.59 -2.81
C SER A 34 -9.16 -35.13 -4.20
N GLU A 35 -10.40 -35.58 -4.34
CA GLU A 35 -11.04 -35.92 -5.60
C GLU A 35 -11.96 -34.78 -6.03
N LEU A 36 -11.52 -33.98 -7.01
CA LEU A 36 -12.22 -32.79 -7.45
C LEU A 36 -13.64 -33.05 -7.99
N SER A 37 -13.88 -34.27 -8.51
CA SER A 37 -15.19 -34.70 -9.01
C SER A 37 -16.27 -34.80 -7.92
N MET A 38 -15.86 -34.92 -6.66
CA MET A 38 -16.79 -35.01 -5.52
C MET A 38 -17.24 -33.60 -5.04
N ILE A 39 -16.56 -32.56 -5.40
CA ILE A 39 -16.92 -31.19 -4.95
C ILE A 39 -18.31 -30.83 -5.48
N GLY A 40 -19.19 -30.39 -4.57
CA GLY A 40 -20.61 -30.09 -4.84
C GLY A 40 -21.54 -31.27 -4.73
N SER A 41 -21.05 -32.51 -4.57
CA SER A 41 -21.88 -33.67 -4.27
C SER A 41 -22.32 -33.68 -2.81
N ARG A 42 -23.43 -34.34 -2.53
CA ARG A 42 -23.97 -34.51 -1.17
C ARG A 42 -23.62 -35.90 -0.64
N LEU A 43 -23.18 -35.99 0.61
CA LEU A 43 -22.89 -37.23 1.30
C LEU A 43 -24.06 -37.59 2.20
N ASP A 44 -24.91 -38.52 1.74
CA ASP A 44 -26.13 -38.93 2.45
C ASP A 44 -25.81 -39.71 3.75
N ASP A 45 -24.68 -40.43 3.79
CA ASP A 45 -24.20 -41.16 4.98
C ASP A 45 -23.81 -40.19 6.13
N PHE A 46 -23.31 -39.01 5.82
CA PHE A 46 -23.04 -37.96 6.80
C PHE A 46 -24.32 -37.43 7.45
N GLN A 47 -25.32 -37.08 6.64
CA GLN A 47 -26.60 -36.54 7.11
C GLN A 47 -27.36 -37.56 8.00
N ALA A 48 -27.31 -38.82 7.67
CA ALA A 48 -27.94 -39.88 8.47
C ALA A 48 -27.27 -40.04 9.83
N ALA A 49 -25.94 -39.94 9.88
CA ALA A 49 -25.17 -40.16 11.08
C ALA A 49 -25.09 -38.90 12.01
N VAL A 50 -25.01 -37.68 11.47
CA VAL A 50 -24.73 -36.46 12.24
C VAL A 50 -25.83 -36.13 13.26
N GLY A 51 -27.07 -36.50 13.00
CA GLY A 51 -28.22 -36.26 13.91
C GLY A 51 -28.25 -37.15 15.16
N GLU A 52 -27.55 -38.29 15.14
CA GLU A 52 -27.54 -39.28 16.19
C GLU A 52 -26.27 -39.25 17.08
N VAL A 53 -25.23 -38.52 16.64
CA VAL A 53 -23.91 -38.59 17.26
C VAL A 53 -23.70 -37.45 18.23
N GLN A 54 -23.28 -37.80 19.46
CA GLN A 54 -22.83 -36.81 20.49
C GLN A 54 -21.32 -36.58 20.45
N GLU A 55 -20.56 -37.35 19.68
CA GLU A 55 -19.11 -37.28 19.58
C GLU A 55 -18.66 -36.48 18.36
N GLN A 56 -17.60 -35.73 18.50
CA GLN A 56 -17.02 -34.93 17.39
C GLN A 56 -16.34 -35.81 16.33
N LEU A 57 -15.97 -37.06 16.65
CA LEU A 57 -15.34 -38.03 15.76
C LEU A 57 -16.23 -39.26 15.67
N PHE A 58 -16.78 -39.55 14.49
CA PHE A 58 -17.63 -40.70 14.22
C PHE A 58 -17.30 -41.35 12.88
N ALA A 59 -17.74 -42.55 12.68
CA ALA A 59 -17.54 -43.28 11.43
C ALA A 59 -18.85 -43.84 10.92
N THR A 60 -19.01 -43.86 9.61
CA THR A 60 -20.03 -44.64 8.87
C THR A 60 -19.37 -45.90 8.31
N ASP A 61 -20.12 -46.71 7.56
CA ASP A 61 -19.55 -47.90 6.93
C ASP A 61 -18.40 -47.61 5.96
N THR A 62 -18.39 -46.40 5.35
CA THR A 62 -17.47 -46.06 4.27
C THR A 62 -16.50 -44.95 4.63
N ARG A 63 -16.79 -44.12 5.63
CA ARG A 63 -16.01 -42.90 5.95
C ARG A 63 -15.92 -42.63 7.43
N THR A 64 -14.85 -41.94 7.82
CA THR A 64 -14.68 -41.39 9.15
C THR A 64 -14.81 -39.87 9.06
N TYR A 65 -15.56 -39.28 9.98
CA TYR A 65 -15.85 -37.83 10.04
C TYR A 65 -15.35 -37.22 11.34
N LYS A 66 -14.85 -35.98 11.25
CA LYS A 66 -14.47 -35.16 12.40
C LYS A 66 -15.07 -33.76 12.25
N ILE A 67 -15.89 -33.35 13.19
CA ILE A 67 -16.47 -32.01 13.25
C ILE A 67 -15.38 -30.97 13.60
N LEU A 68 -15.32 -29.84 12.85
CA LEU A 68 -14.36 -28.77 13.02
C LEU A 68 -14.82 -27.67 14.03
N SER A 69 -15.61 -28.04 15.02
CA SER A 69 -16.14 -27.12 16.02
C SER A 69 -15.97 -27.69 17.42
N ALA A 70 -15.90 -26.83 18.43
CA ALA A 70 -15.90 -27.21 19.83
C ALA A 70 -17.26 -27.78 20.31
N SER A 71 -18.36 -27.55 19.57
CA SER A 71 -19.73 -28.01 19.88
C SER A 71 -20.31 -28.82 18.73
N THR A 72 -20.90 -29.94 19.05
CA THR A 72 -21.64 -30.81 18.10
C THR A 72 -23.02 -30.23 17.75
N ALA A 73 -23.56 -29.32 18.58
CA ALA A 73 -24.90 -28.77 18.40
C ALA A 73 -24.99 -27.68 17.33
N ARG A 74 -23.86 -27.01 17.01
CA ARG A 74 -23.71 -26.04 15.91
C ARG A 74 -22.32 -26.12 15.36
N PHE A 75 -22.17 -26.72 14.18
CA PHE A 75 -20.91 -26.75 13.44
C PHE A 75 -21.17 -26.24 12.02
N GLU A 76 -20.16 -25.68 11.41
CA GLU A 76 -20.24 -25.24 10.02
C GLU A 76 -19.63 -26.25 9.06
N TYR A 77 -18.60 -27.00 9.52
CA TYR A 77 -17.82 -27.89 8.68
C TYR A 77 -17.42 -29.16 9.41
N ALA A 78 -17.30 -30.24 8.65
CA ALA A 78 -16.69 -31.50 9.11
C ALA A 78 -15.71 -32.05 8.07
N VAL A 79 -14.59 -32.56 8.54
CA VAL A 79 -13.62 -33.28 7.71
C VAL A 79 -14.08 -34.70 7.56
N PHE A 80 -13.92 -35.31 6.37
CA PHE A 80 -14.07 -36.72 6.16
C PHE A 80 -12.84 -37.36 5.54
N VAL A 81 -12.65 -38.64 5.85
CA VAL A 81 -11.61 -39.51 5.26
C VAL A 81 -12.25 -40.85 4.90
N GLU A 82 -11.93 -41.37 3.73
CA GLU A 82 -12.38 -42.67 3.27
C GLU A 82 -11.87 -43.80 4.19
N GLY A 83 -12.78 -44.68 4.62
CA GLY A 83 -12.55 -45.81 5.54
C GLY A 83 -13.01 -45.53 6.96
N ASN A 84 -13.16 -46.60 7.73
CA ASN A 84 -13.62 -46.56 9.13
C ASN A 84 -12.63 -47.24 10.11
N ASP A 85 -11.42 -47.54 9.62
CA ASP A 85 -10.34 -48.13 10.40
C ASP A 85 -9.54 -47.10 11.22
N GLN A 86 -8.63 -47.58 12.06
CA GLN A 86 -7.80 -46.76 12.93
C GLN A 86 -6.93 -45.76 12.14
N THR A 87 -6.49 -46.14 10.94
CA THR A 87 -5.71 -45.26 10.07
C THR A 87 -6.56 -44.09 9.55
N ALA A 88 -7.81 -44.37 9.10
CA ALA A 88 -8.75 -43.32 8.69
C ALA A 88 -9.04 -42.34 9.83
N ARG A 89 -9.24 -42.86 11.06
CA ARG A 89 -9.44 -42.01 12.26
C ARG A 89 -8.23 -41.10 12.53
N SER A 90 -7.01 -41.63 12.47
CA SER A 90 -5.80 -40.86 12.70
C SER A 90 -5.62 -39.76 11.66
N ILE A 91 -5.80 -40.08 10.37
CA ILE A 91 -5.72 -39.09 9.29
C ILE A 91 -6.80 -38.02 9.43
N CYS A 92 -8.04 -38.43 9.79
CA CYS A 92 -9.17 -37.51 9.97
C CYS A 92 -8.90 -36.50 11.10
N ILE A 93 -8.33 -36.97 12.22
CA ILE A 93 -7.94 -36.07 13.34
C ILE A 93 -6.83 -35.10 12.93
N LEU A 94 -5.76 -35.58 12.26
CA LEU A 94 -4.67 -34.73 11.80
C LEU A 94 -5.14 -33.69 10.77
N ALA A 95 -5.99 -34.12 9.84
CA ALA A 95 -6.61 -33.23 8.86
C ALA A 95 -7.45 -32.15 9.54
N ALA A 96 -8.27 -32.54 10.53
CA ALA A 96 -9.07 -31.58 11.28
C ALA A 96 -8.22 -30.53 12.04
N VAL A 97 -7.14 -30.98 12.67
CA VAL A 97 -6.19 -30.05 13.33
C VAL A 97 -5.59 -29.09 12.32
N GLY A 98 -5.07 -29.57 11.20
CA GLY A 98 -4.48 -28.72 10.15
C GLY A 98 -5.48 -27.75 9.54
N MET A 99 -6.74 -28.16 9.35
CA MET A 99 -7.79 -27.30 8.80
C MET A 99 -8.26 -26.25 9.80
N THR A 100 -8.39 -26.60 11.07
CA THR A 100 -8.73 -25.66 12.15
C THR A 100 -7.64 -24.60 12.27
N GLU A 101 -6.38 -25.00 12.31
CA GLU A 101 -5.24 -24.08 12.37
C GLU A 101 -5.18 -23.15 11.16
N ALA A 102 -5.36 -23.69 9.95
CA ALA A 102 -5.38 -22.90 8.72
C ALA A 102 -6.53 -21.89 8.70
N SER A 103 -7.72 -22.28 9.20
CA SER A 103 -8.88 -21.39 9.30
C SER A 103 -8.64 -20.27 10.33
N THR A 104 -8.15 -20.61 11.51
CA THR A 104 -7.84 -19.64 12.57
C THR A 104 -6.78 -18.63 12.11
N ASN A 105 -5.70 -19.10 11.50
CA ASN A 105 -4.65 -18.26 10.93
C ASN A 105 -5.18 -17.32 9.83
N PHE A 106 -6.12 -17.80 9.02
CA PHE A 106 -6.75 -16.97 7.99
C PHE A 106 -7.64 -15.87 8.60
N GLU A 107 -8.45 -16.23 9.60
CA GLU A 107 -9.31 -15.28 10.31
C GLU A 107 -8.47 -14.22 11.05
N GLU A 108 -7.40 -14.62 11.73
CA GLU A 108 -6.48 -13.67 12.37
C GLU A 108 -5.85 -12.68 11.37
N LYS A 109 -5.37 -13.19 10.22
CA LYS A 109 -4.82 -12.34 9.17
C LYS A 109 -5.86 -11.37 8.63
N HIS A 110 -7.08 -11.84 8.40
CA HIS A 110 -8.18 -11.01 7.91
C HIS A 110 -8.55 -9.94 8.93
N ASN A 111 -8.61 -10.29 10.21
CA ASN A 111 -8.88 -9.38 11.30
C ASN A 111 -7.76 -8.35 11.47
N LYS A 112 -6.47 -8.73 11.36
CA LYS A 112 -5.34 -7.80 11.37
C LYS A 112 -5.37 -6.84 10.19
N ALA A 113 -5.61 -7.33 8.98
CA ALA A 113 -5.71 -6.49 7.78
C ALA A 113 -6.87 -5.48 7.86
N ALA A 114 -8.05 -5.93 8.32
CA ALA A 114 -9.20 -5.07 8.56
C ALA A 114 -8.93 -4.04 9.66
N PHE A 115 -8.25 -4.42 10.72
CA PHE A 115 -7.84 -3.53 11.80
C PHE A 115 -6.90 -2.42 11.31
N VAL A 116 -5.85 -2.79 10.57
CA VAL A 116 -4.91 -1.82 9.96
C VAL A 116 -5.64 -0.88 9.00
N LYS A 117 -6.54 -1.42 8.16
CA LYS A 117 -7.37 -0.60 7.25
C LYS A 117 -8.20 0.42 8.01
N ASN A 118 -8.79 0.02 9.13
CA ASN A 118 -9.57 0.92 9.98
C ASN A 118 -8.70 2.01 10.63
N ILE A 119 -7.47 1.69 11.05
CA ILE A 119 -6.53 2.70 11.59
C ILE A 119 -6.20 3.74 10.52
N ILE A 120 -5.74 3.34 9.33
CA ILE A 120 -5.33 4.30 8.29
C ILE A 120 -6.49 5.16 7.79
N SER A 121 -7.74 4.67 7.92
CA SER A 121 -8.96 5.40 7.56
C SER A 121 -9.53 6.28 8.68
N ASP A 122 -8.84 6.42 9.81
CA ASP A 122 -9.30 7.14 11.00
C ASP A 122 -10.66 6.63 11.56
N ASN A 123 -10.99 5.36 11.35
CA ASN A 123 -12.25 4.74 11.78
C ASN A 123 -12.18 4.14 13.20
N ILE A 124 -11.05 4.28 13.89
CA ILE A 124 -10.83 3.79 15.26
C ILE A 124 -10.29 4.92 16.12
N LEU A 125 -10.87 5.07 17.32
CA LEU A 125 -10.36 6.04 18.28
C LEU A 125 -8.94 5.65 18.75
N PRO A 126 -8.02 6.62 18.91
CA PRO A 126 -6.63 6.34 19.30
C PRO A 126 -6.50 5.50 20.58
N GLY A 127 -7.41 5.64 21.53
CA GLY A 127 -7.45 4.83 22.76
C GLY A 127 -7.79 3.36 22.52
N ASP A 128 -8.64 3.07 21.52
CA ASP A 128 -9.08 1.72 21.21
C ASP A 128 -8.04 0.95 20.38
N VAL A 129 -7.13 1.67 19.70
CA VAL A 129 -6.05 1.04 18.91
C VAL A 129 -5.20 0.11 19.78
N TYR A 130 -4.82 0.56 20.99
CA TYR A 130 -4.01 -0.25 21.89
C TYR A 130 -4.73 -1.50 22.39
N VAL A 131 -6.00 -1.37 22.76
CA VAL A 131 -6.81 -2.49 23.27
C VAL A 131 -6.97 -3.56 22.20
N ARG A 132 -7.39 -3.16 20.99
CA ARG A 132 -7.55 -4.08 19.85
C ARG A 132 -6.26 -4.68 19.36
N ALA A 133 -5.17 -3.92 19.35
CA ALA A 133 -3.85 -4.45 19.00
C ALA A 133 -3.45 -5.62 19.92
N LYS A 134 -3.72 -5.46 21.23
CA LYS A 134 -3.46 -6.53 22.21
C LYS A 134 -4.31 -7.77 22.00
N GLU A 135 -5.60 -7.60 21.69
CA GLU A 135 -6.52 -8.70 21.35
C GLU A 135 -6.07 -9.48 20.10
N LEU A 136 -5.55 -8.77 19.11
CA LEU A 136 -5.06 -9.33 17.85
C LEU A 136 -3.59 -9.78 17.90
N HIS A 137 -2.96 -9.76 19.06
CA HIS A 137 -1.53 -10.05 19.20
C HIS A 137 -0.65 -9.26 18.21
N PHE A 138 -0.98 -7.97 18.06
CA PHE A 138 -0.28 -7.06 17.17
C PHE A 138 0.78 -6.27 17.95
N THR A 139 2.01 -6.25 17.44
CA THR A 139 3.09 -5.46 18.05
C THR A 139 2.85 -3.97 17.79
N THR A 140 2.68 -3.16 18.85
CA THR A 140 2.33 -1.75 18.75
C THR A 140 3.51 -0.83 18.48
N ASP A 141 4.66 -1.12 19.08
CA ASP A 141 5.81 -0.22 19.19
C ASP A 141 6.97 -0.74 18.31
N VAL A 142 6.73 -0.84 17.03
CA VAL A 142 7.72 -1.23 16.02
C VAL A 142 7.66 -0.21 14.87
N PRO A 143 8.82 0.26 14.37
CA PRO A 143 8.87 1.19 13.26
C PRO A 143 8.22 0.61 12.00
N ARG A 144 7.36 1.40 11.33
CA ARG A 144 6.70 1.01 10.09
C ARG A 144 6.76 2.11 9.07
N ALA A 145 7.02 1.72 7.83
CA ALA A 145 6.90 2.60 6.67
C ALA A 145 5.49 2.46 6.07
N VAL A 146 4.91 3.57 5.64
CA VAL A 146 3.63 3.63 4.94
C VAL A 146 3.85 4.17 3.54
N LEU A 147 3.57 3.34 2.54
CA LEU A 147 3.64 3.69 1.12
C LEU A 147 2.24 3.66 0.52
N LEU A 148 1.90 4.69 -0.23
CA LEU A 148 0.67 4.74 -1.02
C LEU A 148 1.03 4.60 -2.49
N VAL A 149 0.63 3.50 -3.11
CA VAL A 149 0.79 3.22 -4.54
C VAL A 149 -0.49 3.62 -5.25
N ARG A 150 -0.45 4.62 -6.11
CA ARG A 150 -1.58 5.10 -6.91
C ARG A 150 -1.39 4.77 -8.37
N GLN A 151 -2.36 4.07 -8.96
CA GLN A 151 -2.44 3.82 -10.39
C GLN A 151 -2.96 5.08 -11.11
N VAL A 152 -2.25 5.53 -12.16
CA VAL A 152 -2.51 6.86 -12.77
C VAL A 152 -3.46 6.81 -13.95
N SER A 153 -3.35 5.82 -14.83
CA SER A 153 -4.04 5.82 -16.12
C SER A 153 -5.02 4.68 -16.31
N VAL A 154 -4.73 3.52 -15.77
CA VAL A 154 -5.57 2.31 -15.86
C VAL A 154 -5.52 1.64 -14.51
N THR A 155 -6.67 1.21 -13.99
CA THR A 155 -6.74 0.41 -12.77
C THR A 155 -6.74 -1.07 -13.12
N ASP A 156 -5.78 -1.83 -12.59
CA ASP A 156 -5.69 -3.28 -12.77
C ASP A 156 -5.62 -3.97 -11.40
N ILE A 157 -6.50 -4.94 -11.19
CA ILE A 157 -6.54 -5.75 -9.96
C ILE A 157 -5.25 -6.56 -9.79
N ALA A 158 -4.59 -6.93 -10.89
CA ALA A 158 -3.33 -7.66 -10.87
C ALA A 158 -2.20 -6.91 -10.17
N VAL A 159 -2.25 -5.56 -10.12
CA VAL A 159 -1.28 -4.74 -9.38
C VAL A 159 -1.28 -5.07 -7.89
N LEU A 160 -2.47 -5.27 -7.29
CA LEU A 160 -2.58 -5.67 -5.89
C LEU A 160 -1.93 -7.04 -5.64
N GLU A 161 -2.20 -8.01 -6.51
CA GLU A 161 -1.65 -9.37 -6.39
C GLU A 161 -0.13 -9.37 -6.58
N LEU A 162 0.38 -8.60 -7.55
CA LEU A 162 1.81 -8.46 -7.79
C LEU A 162 2.52 -7.89 -6.56
N ILE A 163 2.02 -6.78 -6.02
CA ILE A 163 2.61 -6.17 -4.81
C ILE A 163 2.51 -7.12 -3.62
N GLN A 164 1.37 -7.80 -3.42
CA GLN A 164 1.22 -8.79 -2.34
C GLN A 164 2.23 -9.93 -2.41
N ASN A 165 2.65 -10.33 -3.61
CA ASN A 165 3.66 -11.38 -3.80
C ASN A 165 5.08 -10.89 -3.46
N MET A 166 5.33 -9.58 -3.54
CA MET A 166 6.60 -8.98 -3.11
C MET A 166 6.76 -8.96 -1.57
N PHE A 167 5.65 -9.09 -0.82
CA PHE A 167 5.63 -9.10 0.64
C PHE A 167 5.14 -10.45 1.17
N PRO A 168 6.03 -11.46 1.26
CA PRO A 168 5.66 -12.80 1.71
C PRO A 168 5.30 -12.87 3.19
N ASP A 169 5.86 -12.00 4.03
CA ASP A 169 5.56 -11.93 5.46
C ASP A 169 4.28 -11.14 5.74
N ARG A 170 3.16 -11.81 5.50
CA ARG A 170 1.81 -11.24 5.70
C ARG A 170 1.39 -11.11 7.17
N GLN A 171 2.25 -11.41 8.13
CA GLN A 171 1.97 -11.20 9.55
C GLN A 171 2.43 -9.82 10.02
N HIS A 172 3.49 -9.30 9.42
CA HIS A 172 4.13 -8.04 9.77
C HIS A 172 3.90 -6.97 8.70
N ASP A 173 3.84 -7.39 7.42
CA ASP A 173 3.64 -6.50 6.27
C ASP A 173 2.21 -6.58 5.75
N PHE A 174 1.60 -5.44 5.47
CA PHE A 174 0.22 -5.35 5.00
C PHE A 174 0.16 -4.65 3.66
N VAL A 175 -0.45 -5.30 2.68
CA VAL A 175 -0.74 -4.73 1.36
C VAL A 175 -2.25 -4.73 1.16
N LEU A 176 -2.84 -3.53 1.19
CA LEU A 176 -4.28 -3.32 1.29
C LEU A 176 -4.79 -2.43 0.16
N SER A 177 -5.85 -2.84 -0.52
CA SER A 177 -6.59 -1.93 -1.40
C SER A 177 -7.47 -1.02 -0.56
N VAL A 178 -7.32 0.30 -0.73
CA VAL A 178 -8.15 1.33 -0.08
C VAL A 178 -9.17 1.95 -1.01
N SER A 179 -8.87 1.98 -2.32
CA SER A 179 -9.78 2.37 -3.39
C SER A 179 -9.52 1.53 -4.64
N GLU A 180 -10.21 1.81 -5.73
CA GLU A 180 -9.96 1.15 -7.03
C GLU A 180 -8.55 1.43 -7.55
N SER A 181 -8.03 2.63 -7.32
CA SER A 181 -6.71 3.08 -7.81
C SER A 181 -5.60 3.04 -6.75
N ASP A 182 -5.94 2.96 -5.46
CA ASP A 182 -5.00 3.17 -4.36
C ASP A 182 -4.75 1.88 -3.57
N ILE A 183 -3.48 1.51 -3.48
CA ILE A 183 -2.99 0.39 -2.69
C ILE A 183 -2.04 0.95 -1.63
N VAL A 184 -2.25 0.56 -0.37
CA VAL A 184 -1.37 0.93 0.74
C VAL A 184 -0.51 -0.24 1.12
N VAL A 185 0.79 0.00 1.22
CA VAL A 185 1.77 -0.94 1.76
C VAL A 185 2.21 -0.42 3.12
N ILE A 186 2.08 -1.24 4.15
CA ILE A 186 2.61 -0.98 5.48
C ILE A 186 3.65 -2.05 5.75
N LYS A 187 4.91 -1.63 5.78
CA LYS A 187 6.05 -2.50 5.99
C LYS A 187 6.61 -2.31 7.39
N GLU A 188 6.76 -3.38 8.15
CA GLU A 188 7.52 -3.36 9.40
C GLU A 188 9.01 -3.21 9.08
N MET A 189 9.66 -2.21 9.70
CA MET A 189 11.05 -1.90 9.44
C MET A 189 11.96 -2.62 10.42
N THR A 190 13.06 -3.15 9.93
CA THR A 190 14.14 -3.65 10.79
C THR A 190 14.97 -2.49 11.35
N PRO A 191 15.70 -2.68 12.46
CA PRO A 191 16.49 -1.61 13.08
C PRO A 191 17.56 -0.99 12.17
N ASP A 192 18.01 -1.73 11.17
CA ASP A 192 19.07 -1.32 10.24
C ASP A 192 18.52 -0.65 8.96
N GLU A 193 17.19 -0.70 8.72
CA GLU A 193 16.56 -0.09 7.54
C GLU A 193 16.42 1.41 7.71
N THR A 194 16.77 2.13 6.66
CA THR A 194 16.72 3.59 6.56
C THR A 194 15.60 4.08 5.64
N SER A 195 15.34 5.38 5.62
CA SER A 195 14.41 5.98 4.65
C SER A 195 14.89 5.78 3.20
N GLU A 196 16.19 5.66 2.95
CA GLU A 196 16.74 5.38 1.63
C GLU A 196 16.39 3.96 1.16
N ASP A 197 16.42 2.98 2.06
CA ASP A 197 16.03 1.60 1.76
C ASP A 197 14.54 1.51 1.41
N ILE A 198 13.71 2.28 2.11
CA ILE A 198 12.26 2.37 1.81
C ILE A 198 12.03 3.05 0.45
N CYS A 199 12.79 4.09 0.10
CA CYS A 199 12.73 4.68 -1.24
C CYS A 199 13.14 3.67 -2.32
N ALA A 200 14.22 2.91 -2.11
CA ALA A 200 14.66 1.86 -3.03
C ALA A 200 13.61 0.74 -3.18
N LEU A 201 12.95 0.36 -2.09
CA LEU A 201 11.82 -0.58 -2.12
C LEU A 201 10.67 -0.03 -2.97
N ALA A 202 10.28 1.24 -2.76
CA ALA A 202 9.23 1.88 -3.54
C ALA A 202 9.56 1.93 -5.04
N GLU A 203 10.81 2.25 -5.40
CA GLU A 203 11.29 2.22 -6.78
C GLU A 203 11.24 0.79 -7.36
N SER A 204 11.52 -0.23 -6.55
CA SER A 204 11.42 -1.63 -7.00
C SER A 204 9.97 -2.04 -7.27
N ILE A 205 9.01 -1.58 -6.45
CA ILE A 205 7.57 -1.79 -6.66
C ILE A 205 7.12 -1.11 -7.95
N GLU A 206 7.46 0.17 -8.12
CA GLU A 206 7.11 0.93 -9.33
C GLU A 206 7.63 0.24 -10.59
N ARG A 207 8.92 -0.14 -10.58
CA ARG A 207 9.56 -0.82 -11.70
C ARG A 207 8.93 -2.18 -12.00
N ALA A 208 8.59 -2.97 -10.99
CA ALA A 208 7.92 -4.26 -11.16
C ALA A 208 6.54 -4.08 -11.82
N VAL A 209 5.72 -3.16 -11.29
CA VAL A 209 4.39 -2.86 -11.84
C VAL A 209 4.47 -2.37 -13.28
N GLN A 210 5.39 -1.45 -13.56
CA GLN A 210 5.59 -0.92 -14.92
C GLN A 210 6.08 -1.99 -15.90
N THR A 211 7.00 -2.88 -15.46
CA THR A 211 7.61 -3.88 -16.35
C THR A 211 6.69 -5.06 -16.61
N GLU A 212 5.98 -5.55 -15.58
CA GLU A 212 5.18 -6.78 -15.69
C GLU A 212 3.74 -6.50 -16.18
N LEU A 213 3.16 -5.38 -15.76
CA LEU A 213 1.75 -5.06 -16.04
C LEU A 213 1.58 -3.85 -16.96
N HIS A 214 2.64 -3.10 -17.27
CA HIS A 214 2.61 -1.87 -18.07
C HIS A 214 1.67 -0.79 -17.49
N VAL A 215 1.45 -0.81 -16.17
CA VAL A 215 0.63 0.17 -15.45
C VAL A 215 1.53 1.25 -14.87
N GLN A 216 1.21 2.50 -15.17
CA GLN A 216 1.90 3.65 -14.56
C GLN A 216 1.40 3.88 -13.13
N THR A 217 2.33 4.01 -12.21
CA THR A 217 2.04 4.28 -10.80
C THR A 217 2.84 5.47 -10.28
N VAL A 218 2.28 6.14 -9.28
CA VAL A 218 2.98 7.14 -8.46
C VAL A 218 2.93 6.66 -7.02
N ILE A 219 4.07 6.67 -6.35
CA ILE A 219 4.20 6.17 -4.98
C ILE A 219 4.56 7.33 -4.05
N GLY A 220 3.67 7.59 -3.10
CA GLY A 220 3.93 8.50 -1.98
C GLY A 220 4.39 7.73 -0.76
N ILE A 221 5.42 8.24 -0.06
CA ILE A 221 5.97 7.64 1.15
C ILE A 221 5.79 8.64 2.29
N GLY A 222 5.11 8.21 3.36
CA GLY A 222 5.03 8.95 4.62
C GLY A 222 6.32 8.84 5.44
N THR A 223 6.42 9.61 6.52
CA THR A 223 7.51 9.44 7.50
C THR A 223 7.31 8.14 8.29
N THR A 224 8.33 7.69 9.00
CA THR A 224 8.25 6.44 9.78
C THR A 224 7.25 6.56 10.93
N ALA A 225 6.34 5.59 11.04
CA ALA A 225 5.46 5.42 12.19
C ALA A 225 6.16 4.58 13.26
N ASN A 226 6.39 5.12 14.43
CA ASN A 226 6.96 4.37 15.57
C ASN A 226 5.90 3.62 16.38
N HIS A 227 4.63 4.01 16.23
CA HIS A 227 3.50 3.38 16.90
C HIS A 227 2.34 3.17 15.93
N LEU A 228 1.55 2.11 16.12
CA LEU A 228 0.37 1.82 15.29
C LEU A 228 -0.60 3.00 15.14
N ARG A 229 -0.80 3.78 16.20
CA ARG A 229 -1.69 4.97 16.19
C ARG A 229 -1.25 6.06 15.20
N GLU A 230 0.01 6.06 14.78
CA GLU A 230 0.56 7.05 13.86
C GLU A 230 0.32 6.69 12.39
N LEU A 231 -0.12 5.46 12.09
CA LEU A 231 -0.31 4.99 10.71
C LEU A 231 -1.26 5.87 9.91
N ALA A 232 -2.34 6.41 10.54
CA ALA A 232 -3.27 7.32 9.89
C ALA A 232 -2.59 8.61 9.42
N ASP A 233 -1.73 9.19 10.26
CA ASP A 233 -0.99 10.40 9.92
C ASP A 233 0.04 10.13 8.82
N ARG A 234 0.75 8.99 8.89
CA ARG A 234 1.72 8.59 7.86
C ARG A 234 1.04 8.30 6.52
N TYR A 235 -0.15 7.74 6.55
CA TYR A 235 -0.96 7.57 5.34
C TYR A 235 -1.37 8.93 4.73
N LYS A 236 -1.80 9.89 5.54
CA LYS A 236 -2.10 11.26 5.08
C LYS A 236 -0.86 11.94 4.50
N GLU A 237 0.31 11.77 5.12
CA GLU A 237 1.58 12.26 4.59
C GLU A 237 1.90 11.65 3.21
N ALA A 238 1.69 10.34 3.03
CA ALA A 238 1.88 9.67 1.75
C ALA A 238 0.92 10.21 0.67
N GLN A 239 -0.33 10.50 1.04
CA GLN A 239 -1.29 11.17 0.14
C GLN A 239 -0.80 12.57 -0.26
N VAL A 240 -0.38 13.37 0.72
CA VAL A 240 0.17 14.71 0.48
C VAL A 240 1.43 14.63 -0.40
N ALA A 241 2.28 13.61 -0.21
CA ALA A 241 3.45 13.40 -1.04
C ALA A 241 3.09 13.25 -2.52
N ILE A 242 2.07 12.46 -2.84
CA ILE A 242 1.59 12.30 -4.22
C ILE A 242 1.02 13.63 -4.76
N GLU A 243 0.13 14.29 -4.01
CA GLU A 243 -0.56 15.48 -4.50
C GLU A 243 0.41 16.67 -4.68
N VAL A 244 1.32 16.88 -3.73
CA VAL A 244 2.35 17.92 -3.83
C VAL A 244 3.38 17.58 -4.90
N GLY A 245 3.76 16.32 -4.99
CA GLY A 245 4.68 15.83 -6.00
C GLY A 245 4.18 16.04 -7.43
N LYS A 246 2.89 15.81 -7.69
CA LYS A 246 2.27 16.12 -8.99
C LYS A 246 2.44 17.59 -9.41
N VAL A 247 2.45 18.50 -8.45
CA VAL A 247 2.60 19.94 -8.73
C VAL A 247 4.05 20.34 -8.95
N PHE A 248 4.96 19.82 -8.13
CA PHE A 248 6.33 20.31 -8.07
C PHE A 248 7.38 19.38 -8.65
N GLU A 249 7.12 18.07 -8.67
CA GLU A 249 8.07 17.00 -9.06
C GLU A 249 7.48 16.03 -10.10
N ASN A 250 6.82 16.55 -11.12
CA ASN A 250 6.05 15.80 -12.13
C ASN A 250 6.76 14.59 -12.77
N GLU A 251 8.10 14.53 -12.72
CA GLU A 251 8.89 13.47 -13.38
C GLU A 251 9.27 12.32 -12.45
N LYS A 252 9.01 12.45 -11.14
CA LYS A 252 9.39 11.42 -10.17
C LYS A 252 8.21 10.51 -9.84
N PRO A 253 8.31 9.20 -10.11
CA PRO A 253 7.26 8.25 -9.74
C PRO A 253 7.25 7.92 -8.24
N VAL A 254 8.34 8.16 -7.52
CA VAL A 254 8.47 7.93 -6.07
C VAL A 254 8.78 9.22 -5.35
N ILE A 255 7.94 9.58 -4.38
CA ILE A 255 7.99 10.85 -3.67
C ILE A 255 7.91 10.61 -2.17
N HIS A 256 8.97 10.96 -1.44
CA HIS A 256 8.99 10.90 0.01
C HIS A 256 8.53 12.23 0.61
N TYR A 257 7.68 12.18 1.64
CA TYR A 257 7.10 13.36 2.29
C TYR A 257 8.15 14.36 2.80
N ASP A 258 9.26 13.88 3.38
CA ASP A 258 10.35 14.75 3.86
C ASP A 258 11.05 15.51 2.74
N ASN A 259 11.02 15.00 1.51
CA ASN A 259 11.67 15.64 0.36
C ASN A 259 10.84 16.76 -0.28
N LEU A 260 9.59 16.94 0.14
CA LEU A 260 8.70 17.99 -0.40
C LEU A 260 9.15 19.41 -0.03
N GLY A 261 9.93 19.56 1.03
CA GLY A 261 10.44 20.84 1.48
C GLY A 261 9.34 21.92 1.64
N ILE A 262 9.57 23.09 1.06
CA ILE A 262 8.64 24.22 1.12
C ILE A 262 7.35 23.96 0.31
N GLY A 263 7.36 23.01 -0.64
CA GLY A 263 6.20 22.69 -1.48
C GLY A 263 4.98 22.28 -0.65
N ARG A 264 5.17 21.52 0.45
CA ARG A 264 4.08 21.14 1.36
C ARG A 264 3.42 22.31 2.08
N ILE A 265 4.17 23.37 2.35
CA ILE A 265 3.64 24.58 2.97
C ILE A 265 2.82 25.36 1.94
N ILE A 266 3.37 25.55 0.75
CA ILE A 266 2.70 26.27 -0.35
C ILE A 266 1.37 25.57 -0.71
N TYR A 267 1.37 24.25 -0.78
CA TYR A 267 0.17 23.47 -1.12
C TYR A 267 -0.99 23.67 -0.13
N GLN A 268 -0.70 24.05 1.13
CA GLN A 268 -1.71 24.29 2.16
C GLN A 268 -2.18 25.75 2.21
N LEU A 269 -1.55 26.67 1.44
CA LEU A 269 -1.94 28.08 1.45
C LEU A 269 -3.25 28.31 0.67
N PRO A 270 -4.12 29.18 1.17
CA PRO A 270 -5.26 29.64 0.39
C PRO A 270 -4.83 30.28 -0.93
N THR A 271 -5.53 29.98 -2.02
CA THR A 271 -5.23 30.52 -3.35
C THR A 271 -5.22 32.06 -3.38
N THR A 272 -6.12 32.70 -2.62
CA THR A 272 -6.17 34.16 -2.47
C THR A 272 -4.87 34.74 -1.87
N LEU A 273 -4.28 34.06 -0.88
CA LEU A 273 -3.00 34.48 -0.31
C LEU A 273 -1.87 34.29 -1.32
N CYS A 274 -1.90 33.21 -2.09
CA CYS A 274 -0.96 32.95 -3.17
C CYS A 274 -1.01 34.04 -4.27
N GLU A 275 -2.22 34.45 -4.68
CA GLU A 275 -2.42 35.52 -5.67
C GLU A 275 -1.91 36.86 -5.14
N MET A 276 -2.21 37.22 -3.89
CA MET A 276 -1.69 38.41 -3.25
C MET A 276 -0.15 38.43 -3.23
N PHE A 277 0.44 37.31 -2.78
CA PHE A 277 1.92 37.20 -2.75
C PHE A 277 2.55 37.37 -4.13
N LEU A 278 2.00 36.79 -5.19
CA LEU A 278 2.52 36.98 -6.55
C LEU A 278 2.42 38.40 -7.03
N SER A 279 1.34 39.12 -6.71
CA SER A 279 1.16 40.52 -7.07
C SER A 279 2.16 41.44 -6.38
N GLU A 280 2.58 41.10 -5.16
CA GLU A 280 3.58 41.82 -4.40
C GLU A 280 5.01 41.50 -4.85
N ALA A 281 5.30 40.21 -5.13
CA ALA A 281 6.63 39.76 -5.54
C ALA A 281 7.03 40.34 -6.92
N PHE A 282 6.07 40.42 -7.86
CA PHE A 282 6.31 40.88 -9.24
C PHE A 282 5.60 42.22 -9.53
N LYS A 283 6.00 43.26 -8.81
CA LYS A 283 5.38 44.63 -8.88
C LYS A 283 5.33 45.26 -10.28
N LYS A 284 6.21 44.89 -11.20
CA LYS A 284 6.39 45.59 -12.48
C LYS A 284 5.97 44.76 -13.69
N ASN A 285 6.26 43.48 -13.72
CA ASN A 285 5.94 42.60 -14.83
C ASN A 285 5.74 41.18 -14.32
N PRO A 286 4.72 40.47 -14.81
CA PRO A 286 4.48 39.10 -14.44
C PRO A 286 5.60 38.18 -14.93
N ILE A 287 5.79 37.04 -14.25
CA ILE A 287 6.78 36.03 -14.59
C ILE A 287 6.56 35.48 -16.01
N GLU A 288 5.37 35.66 -16.58
CA GLU A 288 4.99 35.31 -17.96
C GLU A 288 5.78 36.06 -19.02
N ALA A 289 6.42 37.17 -18.64
CA ALA A 289 7.30 37.91 -19.52
C ALA A 289 8.67 37.24 -19.72
N LEU A 290 8.98 36.17 -18.96
CA LEU A 290 10.19 35.39 -19.13
C LEU A 290 9.93 34.26 -20.15
N ASP A 291 10.84 34.14 -21.12
CA ASP A 291 10.84 33.02 -22.07
C ASP A 291 11.30 31.72 -21.41
N GLU A 292 10.96 30.59 -22.05
CA GLU A 292 11.25 29.25 -21.57
C GLU A 292 12.75 28.99 -21.35
N ASP A 293 13.60 29.47 -22.28
CA ASP A 293 15.07 29.37 -22.17
C ASP A 293 15.59 30.08 -20.91
N THR A 294 14.98 31.23 -20.57
CA THR A 294 15.33 31.96 -19.36
C THR A 294 14.90 31.24 -18.12
N LEU A 295 13.70 30.62 -18.09
CA LEU A 295 13.21 29.81 -16.98
C LEU A 295 14.10 28.59 -16.75
N ASP A 296 14.50 27.90 -17.81
CA ASP A 296 15.43 26.76 -17.73
C ASP A 296 16.80 27.19 -17.18
N THR A 297 17.27 28.34 -17.62
CA THR A 297 18.51 28.94 -17.09
C THR A 297 18.41 29.19 -15.58
N ILE A 298 17.29 29.73 -15.11
CA ILE A 298 17.03 29.99 -13.70
C ILE A 298 16.97 28.69 -12.90
N ASN A 299 16.26 27.69 -13.40
CA ASN A 299 16.17 26.39 -12.74
C ASN A 299 17.56 25.76 -12.58
N LYS A 300 18.37 25.75 -13.63
CA LYS A 300 19.76 25.29 -13.57
C LYS A 300 20.63 26.12 -12.63
N PHE A 301 20.38 27.41 -12.51
CA PHE A 301 21.09 28.29 -11.59
C PHE A 301 20.77 27.97 -10.13
N PHE A 302 19.51 27.68 -9.82
CA PHE A 302 19.10 27.22 -8.49
C PHE A 302 19.64 25.81 -8.16
N GLU A 303 19.59 24.85 -9.11
CA GLU A 303 20.16 23.51 -8.95
C GLU A 303 21.68 23.54 -8.65
N ASN A 304 22.38 24.57 -9.12
CA ASN A 304 23.81 24.76 -8.88
C ASN A 304 24.11 25.75 -7.74
N ASN A 305 23.20 25.90 -6.79
CA ASN A 305 23.36 26.70 -5.58
C ASN A 305 23.81 28.18 -5.88
N LEU A 306 23.20 28.79 -6.88
CA LEU A 306 23.47 30.15 -7.34
C LEU A 306 24.92 30.36 -7.83
N ASN A 307 25.60 29.28 -8.24
CA ASN A 307 26.96 29.35 -8.73
C ASN A 307 27.00 29.63 -10.23
N VAL A 308 27.32 30.89 -10.60
CA VAL A 308 27.38 31.34 -12.00
C VAL A 308 28.33 30.51 -12.87
N SER A 309 29.53 30.18 -12.37
CA SER A 309 30.53 29.47 -13.17
C SER A 309 30.14 28.01 -13.41
N GLU A 310 29.60 27.32 -12.37
CA GLU A 310 29.16 25.97 -12.48
C GLU A 310 27.92 25.83 -13.39
N THR A 311 26.96 26.75 -13.25
CA THR A 311 25.77 26.80 -14.09
C THR A 311 26.13 27.04 -15.56
N ALA A 312 27.04 28.01 -15.85
CA ALA A 312 27.48 28.25 -17.21
C ALA A 312 28.11 27.00 -17.84
N ARG A 313 28.94 26.28 -17.06
CA ARG A 313 29.56 25.01 -17.50
C ARG A 313 28.49 23.93 -17.83
N LYS A 314 27.51 23.77 -16.95
CA LYS A 314 26.46 22.76 -17.16
C LYS A 314 25.49 23.10 -18.30
N LEU A 315 25.28 24.39 -18.57
CA LEU A 315 24.48 24.87 -19.71
C LEU A 315 25.27 24.95 -21.01
N TYR A 316 26.58 24.64 -20.98
CA TYR A 316 27.47 24.77 -22.13
C TYR A 316 27.51 26.20 -22.75
N VAL A 317 27.37 27.22 -21.90
CA VAL A 317 27.42 28.63 -22.32
C VAL A 317 28.61 29.35 -21.69
N HIS A 318 29.03 30.48 -22.32
CA HIS A 318 30.04 31.31 -21.70
C HIS A 318 29.48 32.00 -20.44
N ARG A 319 30.33 32.19 -19.42
CA ARG A 319 29.94 32.83 -18.16
C ARG A 319 29.24 34.17 -18.37
N ASN A 320 29.73 34.99 -19.32
CA ASN A 320 29.13 36.29 -19.61
C ASN A 320 27.72 36.19 -20.20
N THR A 321 27.44 35.13 -20.96
CA THR A 321 26.08 34.84 -21.47
C THR A 321 25.12 34.56 -20.34
N LEU A 322 25.54 33.78 -19.35
CA LEU A 322 24.72 33.52 -18.17
C LEU A 322 24.46 34.79 -17.36
N VAL A 323 25.52 35.58 -17.13
CA VAL A 323 25.38 36.90 -16.43
C VAL A 323 24.38 37.79 -17.18
N TYR A 324 24.47 37.88 -18.52
CA TYR A 324 23.52 38.65 -19.33
C TYR A 324 22.06 38.15 -19.16
N ARG A 325 21.86 36.82 -19.13
CA ARG A 325 20.52 36.24 -18.90
C ARG A 325 19.99 36.61 -17.50
N LEU A 326 20.83 36.54 -16.45
CA LEU A 326 20.42 36.94 -15.09
C LEU A 326 20.12 38.45 -15.01
N GLU A 327 20.87 39.29 -15.70
CA GLU A 327 20.58 40.74 -15.81
C GLU A 327 19.26 41.01 -16.54
N LYS A 328 18.91 40.19 -17.55
CA LYS A 328 17.60 40.24 -18.22
C LYS A 328 16.48 39.94 -17.23
N VAL A 329 16.64 38.91 -16.39
CA VAL A 329 15.66 38.56 -15.33
C VAL A 329 15.49 39.74 -14.36
N LYS A 330 16.58 40.32 -13.88
CA LYS A 330 16.55 41.48 -12.99
C LYS A 330 15.80 42.66 -13.61
N LYS A 331 16.03 42.93 -14.89
CA LYS A 331 15.33 44.03 -15.60
C LYS A 331 13.81 43.79 -15.72
N ILE A 332 13.41 42.54 -15.94
CA ILE A 332 12.01 42.16 -16.11
C ILE A 332 11.30 42.12 -14.76
N THR A 333 11.84 41.39 -13.80
CA THR A 333 11.16 41.09 -12.53
C THR A 333 11.45 42.07 -11.41
N GLY A 334 12.58 42.79 -11.51
CA GLY A 334 13.11 43.64 -10.44
C GLY A 334 13.99 42.89 -9.42
N LEU A 335 14.09 41.55 -9.53
CA LEU A 335 14.81 40.69 -8.60
C LEU A 335 16.18 40.27 -9.16
N ASP A 336 17.24 40.49 -8.40
CA ASP A 336 18.59 40.05 -8.74
C ASP A 336 18.84 38.64 -8.16
N LEU A 337 18.73 37.61 -8.98
CA LEU A 337 18.86 36.21 -8.53
C LEU A 337 20.27 35.86 -7.99
N ARG A 338 21.23 36.77 -8.05
CA ARG A 338 22.55 36.62 -7.41
C ARG A 338 22.52 37.03 -5.94
N GLU A 339 21.50 37.80 -5.54
CA GLU A 339 21.23 38.15 -4.16
C GLU A 339 20.31 37.10 -3.53
N PHE A 340 20.71 36.61 -2.35
CA PHE A 340 20.06 35.45 -1.73
C PHE A 340 18.56 35.68 -1.45
N GLU A 341 18.21 36.85 -0.91
CA GLU A 341 16.80 37.18 -0.59
C GLU A 341 15.93 37.27 -1.85
N ASP A 342 16.44 37.89 -2.92
CA ASP A 342 15.73 37.98 -4.20
C ASP A 342 15.58 36.59 -4.87
N ALA A 343 16.60 35.74 -4.75
CA ALA A 343 16.59 34.37 -5.27
C ALA A 343 15.54 33.51 -4.56
N ILE A 344 15.47 33.59 -3.22
CA ILE A 344 14.43 32.90 -2.44
C ILE A 344 13.04 33.42 -2.84
N LEU A 345 12.83 34.73 -2.85
CA LEU A 345 11.56 35.34 -3.23
C LEU A 345 11.10 34.85 -4.61
N PHE A 346 12.02 34.87 -5.58
CA PHE A 346 11.73 34.38 -6.93
C PHE A 346 11.38 32.90 -6.95
N LYS A 347 12.17 32.04 -6.27
CA LYS A 347 11.93 30.59 -6.21
C LYS A 347 10.56 30.27 -5.62
N VAL A 348 10.21 30.90 -4.50
CA VAL A 348 8.89 30.73 -3.86
C VAL A 348 7.78 31.19 -4.80
N ALA A 349 7.96 32.35 -5.48
CA ALA A 349 6.95 32.85 -6.42
C ALA A 349 6.72 31.92 -7.62
N VAL A 350 7.78 31.30 -8.17
CA VAL A 350 7.64 30.26 -9.20
C VAL A 350 6.85 29.06 -8.68
N MET A 351 7.14 28.60 -7.46
CA MET A 351 6.41 27.48 -6.86
C MET A 351 4.95 27.83 -6.62
N VAL A 352 4.65 29.00 -6.04
CA VAL A 352 3.28 29.47 -5.84
C VAL A 352 2.52 29.54 -7.16
N LYS A 353 3.16 30.00 -8.24
CA LYS A 353 2.54 30.03 -9.56
C LYS A 353 2.25 28.64 -10.10
N LYS A 354 3.18 27.68 -9.98
CA LYS A 354 2.94 26.29 -10.36
C LYS A 354 1.71 25.72 -9.61
N TYR A 355 1.62 26.01 -8.32
CA TYR A 355 0.47 25.59 -7.51
C TYR A 355 -0.84 26.20 -8.01
N LEU A 356 -0.91 27.51 -8.24
CA LEU A 356 -2.12 28.16 -8.75
C LEU A 356 -2.54 27.61 -10.13
N ASN A 357 -1.57 27.36 -11.01
CA ASN A 357 -1.85 26.76 -12.33
C ASN A 357 -2.45 25.35 -12.20
N SER A 358 -1.96 24.54 -11.26
CA SER A 358 -2.50 23.21 -11.00
C SER A 358 -3.95 23.25 -10.49
N GLN A 359 -4.28 24.26 -9.66
CA GLN A 359 -5.64 24.45 -9.14
C GLN A 359 -6.62 24.91 -10.24
N ASN A 360 -6.16 25.70 -11.19
CA ASN A 360 -6.97 26.16 -12.33
C ASN A 360 -7.13 25.09 -13.41
N GLY A 361 -6.14 24.20 -13.63
CA GLY A 361 -6.23 23.05 -14.54
C GLY A 361 -7.19 21.94 -14.09
N ASN A 362 -7.47 21.84 -12.79
CA ASN A 362 -8.45 20.89 -12.25
C ASN A 362 -9.91 21.38 -12.32
N LYS A 363 -10.18 22.54 -12.93
CA LYS A 363 -11.55 23.09 -13.06
C LYS A 363 -12.23 22.77 -14.40
N TYR A 364 -11.63 21.90 -15.24
CA TYR A 364 -12.23 21.48 -16.51
C TYR A 364 -12.29 19.96 -16.62
#